data_e21237b7f9bc6ef8d4518111b696fe0c
#
_entry.id   e21237b7f9bc6ef8d4518111b696fe0c
#
_cell.length_a   1.000
_cell.length_b   1.000
_cell.length_c   1.000
_cell.angle_alpha   90.00
_cell.angle_beta   90.00
_cell.angle_gamma   90.00
#
_symmetry.space_group_name_H-M   'P 1'
#
loop_
_entity.id
_entity.type
_entity.pdbx_description
1 polymer ?
#
loop_
_entity_poly.entity_id
_entity_poly.type
_entity_poly.pdbx_seq_one_letter_code
_entity_poly.pdbx_strand_id
1 'polypeptide(L)'
;MARQEERGILRELGGWLLYILIIIGLTYLIITFVGQRTRVSGSSMETTLSDGDNLIVDKLSYRFQEPKRFDIIVFPYQHEENTFYIKRIIGLPGETIQVVDGYTYVNGELLSSDVYGAEVMNSAGMAAEPILLGEDEYFVLGDNRNHSSDSRDPSVGVLKREHLVGRAWVRMYP
;
A
#
# COMPACT_ATOMS: atom_id res chain seq x y z
N MET A 1 -1.23 48.10 -39.30
CA MET A 1 -2.29 47.41 -38.55
C MET A 1 -2.09 45.88 -38.59
N ALA A 2 -2.00 45.20 -39.72
CA ALA A 2 -1.85 43.74 -39.81
C ALA A 2 -0.70 43.11 -38.94
N ARG A 3 0.50 43.72 -38.91
CA ARG A 3 1.62 43.21 -38.11
C ARG A 3 1.42 43.31 -36.61
N GLN A 4 0.57 44.20 -36.11
CA GLN A 4 0.25 44.26 -34.68
C GLN A 4 -0.79 43.23 -34.28
N GLU A 5 -1.74 42.94 -35.15
CA GLU A 5 -2.73 41.88 -34.95
C GLU A 5 -2.09 40.48 -34.96
N GLU A 6 -1.17 40.22 -35.90
CA GLU A 6 -0.42 38.96 -35.96
C GLU A 6 0.42 38.71 -34.66
N ARG A 7 1.05 39.75 -34.14
CA ARG A 7 1.79 39.67 -32.86
C ARG A 7 0.87 39.41 -31.66
N GLY A 8 -0.35 39.93 -31.69
CA GLY A 8 -1.37 39.69 -30.69
C GLY A 8 -1.79 38.22 -30.69
N ILE A 9 -2.12 37.68 -31.84
CA ILE A 9 -2.55 36.27 -32.03
C ILE A 9 -1.42 35.31 -31.64
N LEU A 10 -0.18 35.58 -32.07
CA LEU A 10 0.96 34.73 -31.71
C LEU A 10 1.23 34.71 -30.20
N ARG A 11 1.03 35.82 -29.53
CA ARG A 11 1.17 35.94 -28.05
C ARG A 11 0.07 35.17 -27.33
N GLU A 12 -1.17 35.27 -27.80
CA GLU A 12 -2.29 34.49 -27.25
C GLU A 12 -2.11 33.01 -27.48
N LEU A 13 -1.74 32.57 -28.69
CA LEU A 13 -1.41 31.17 -28.98
C LEU A 13 -0.27 30.65 -28.12
N GLY A 14 0.78 31.46 -27.92
CA GLY A 14 1.89 31.12 -27.00
C GLY A 14 1.42 30.95 -25.56
N GLY A 15 0.51 31.80 -25.10
CA GLY A 15 -0.12 31.69 -23.76
C GLY A 15 -0.92 30.43 -23.59
N TRP A 16 -1.75 30.11 -24.58
CA TRP A 16 -2.53 28.83 -24.55
C TRP A 16 -1.64 27.60 -24.60
N LEU A 17 -0.58 27.63 -25.42
CA LEU A 17 0.38 26.53 -25.50
C LEU A 17 1.08 26.30 -24.14
N LEU A 18 1.54 27.39 -23.51
CA LEU A 18 2.16 27.30 -22.18
C LEU A 18 1.19 26.74 -21.13
N TYR A 19 -0.07 27.18 -21.14
CA TYR A 19 -1.11 26.69 -20.24
C TYR A 19 -1.35 25.19 -20.40
N ILE A 20 -1.45 24.70 -21.65
CA ILE A 20 -1.60 23.28 -21.97
C ILE A 20 -0.39 22.47 -21.48
N LEU A 21 0.84 22.97 -21.69
CA LEU A 21 2.05 22.33 -21.23
C LEU A 21 2.12 22.23 -19.70
N ILE A 22 1.67 23.26 -18.99
CA ILE A 22 1.58 23.23 -17.51
C ILE A 22 0.57 22.17 -17.05
N ILE A 23 -0.61 22.10 -17.66
CA ILE A 23 -1.62 21.08 -17.32
C ILE A 23 -1.08 19.69 -17.56
N ILE A 24 -0.48 19.43 -18.72
CA ILE A 24 0.11 18.13 -19.04
C ILE A 24 1.21 17.77 -18.03
N GLY A 25 2.10 18.71 -17.70
CA GLY A 25 3.16 18.51 -16.72
C GLY A 25 2.64 18.21 -15.32
N LEU A 26 1.63 18.95 -14.85
CA LEU A 26 0.96 18.71 -13.57
C LEU A 26 0.26 17.35 -13.55
N THR A 27 -0.47 17.02 -14.61
CA THR A 27 -1.17 15.74 -14.73
C THR A 27 -0.17 14.57 -14.69
N TYR A 28 0.94 14.70 -15.42
CA TYR A 28 2.02 13.71 -15.41
C TYR A 28 2.62 13.53 -14.01
N LEU A 29 2.90 14.65 -13.31
CA LEU A 29 3.40 14.61 -11.94
C LEU A 29 2.43 13.91 -10.98
N ILE A 30 1.13 14.26 -11.07
CA ILE A 30 0.10 13.65 -10.21
C ILE A 30 0.02 12.14 -10.45
N ILE A 31 -0.08 11.70 -11.71
CA ILE A 31 -0.21 10.28 -12.05
C ILE A 31 1.06 9.49 -11.64
N THR A 32 2.24 10.09 -11.81
CA THR A 32 3.51 9.39 -11.58
C THR A 32 3.86 9.31 -10.09
N PHE A 33 3.59 10.37 -9.32
CA PHE A 33 4.09 10.50 -7.95
C PHE A 33 3.01 10.39 -6.87
N VAL A 34 1.74 10.65 -7.18
CA VAL A 34 0.67 10.71 -6.17
C VAL A 34 -0.13 9.43 -6.12
N GLY A 35 -0.53 8.87 -7.25
CA GLY A 35 -1.39 7.69 -7.24
C GLY A 35 -1.20 6.75 -8.42
N GLN A 36 -1.20 5.45 -8.13
CA GLN A 36 -1.20 4.40 -9.15
C GLN A 36 -2.47 3.57 -9.03
N ARG A 37 -3.16 3.40 -10.17
CA ARG A 37 -4.26 2.44 -10.24
C ARG A 37 -3.69 1.03 -10.25
N THR A 38 -4.18 0.18 -9.35
CA THR A 38 -3.81 -1.23 -9.23
C THR A 38 -5.07 -2.07 -9.13
N ARG A 39 -5.10 -3.22 -9.79
CA ARG A 39 -6.17 -4.20 -9.67
C ARG A 39 -5.77 -5.25 -8.64
N VAL A 40 -6.68 -5.54 -7.70
CA VAL A 40 -6.52 -6.63 -6.74
C VAL A 40 -6.62 -7.97 -7.47
N SER A 41 -5.68 -8.86 -7.20
CA SER A 41 -5.72 -10.24 -7.65
C SER A 41 -5.57 -11.18 -6.47
N GLY A 42 -6.50 -12.12 -6.35
CA GLY A 42 -6.54 -13.10 -5.27
C GLY A 42 -7.42 -12.71 -4.08
N SER A 43 -7.55 -13.63 -3.14
CA SER A 43 -8.51 -13.59 -2.04
C SER A 43 -7.89 -13.24 -0.67
N SER A 44 -6.60 -12.96 -0.61
CA SER A 44 -5.88 -12.80 0.68
C SER A 44 -6.35 -11.62 1.54
N MET A 45 -7.06 -10.65 0.94
CA MET A 45 -7.60 -9.47 1.62
C MET A 45 -9.13 -9.50 1.73
N GLU A 46 -9.77 -10.61 1.39
CA GLU A 46 -11.19 -10.80 1.70
C GLU A 46 -11.33 -10.82 3.24
N THR A 47 -12.27 -10.17 3.82
CA THR A 47 -13.49 -9.52 3.35
C THR A 47 -13.35 -8.03 2.95
N THR A 48 -12.18 -7.43 3.16
CA THR A 48 -11.98 -5.98 2.93
C THR A 48 -11.87 -5.63 1.45
N LEU A 49 -11.09 -6.42 0.70
CA LEU A 49 -10.88 -6.25 -0.74
C LEU A 49 -11.15 -7.57 -1.44
N SER A 50 -11.91 -7.51 -2.52
CA SER A 50 -12.25 -8.66 -3.34
C SER A 50 -11.37 -8.75 -4.59
N ASP A 51 -11.26 -9.97 -5.13
CA ASP A 51 -10.61 -10.16 -6.43
C ASP A 51 -11.26 -9.29 -7.50
N GLY A 52 -10.45 -8.62 -8.29
CA GLY A 52 -10.90 -7.71 -9.35
C GLY A 52 -11.13 -6.27 -8.92
N ASP A 53 -11.12 -5.94 -7.64
CA ASP A 53 -11.24 -4.56 -7.17
C ASP A 53 -10.16 -3.65 -7.76
N ASN A 54 -10.55 -2.41 -8.07
CA ASN A 54 -9.59 -1.39 -8.48
C ASN A 54 -9.26 -0.48 -7.30
N LEU A 55 -7.97 -0.29 -7.06
CA LEU A 55 -7.45 0.56 -5.99
C LEU A 55 -6.66 1.73 -6.55
N ILE A 56 -6.69 2.84 -5.84
CA ILE A 56 -5.70 3.90 -5.96
C ILE A 56 -4.70 3.71 -4.84
N VAL A 57 -3.44 3.52 -5.21
CA VAL A 57 -2.31 3.39 -4.28
C VAL A 57 -1.66 4.77 -4.15
N ASP A 58 -1.70 5.31 -2.94
CA ASP A 58 -1.03 6.56 -2.57
C ASP A 58 0.45 6.29 -2.29
N LYS A 59 1.30 6.76 -3.18
CA LYS A 59 2.76 6.63 -3.07
C LYS A 59 3.43 7.79 -2.34
N LEU A 60 2.69 8.88 -2.14
CA LEU A 60 3.25 10.13 -1.64
C LEU A 60 3.22 10.21 -0.12
N SER A 61 2.14 9.74 0.52
CA SER A 61 1.95 9.89 1.96
C SER A 61 3.11 9.32 2.77
N TYR A 62 3.64 8.17 2.40
CA TYR A 62 4.75 7.56 3.13
C TYR A 62 6.11 8.24 2.95
N ARG A 63 6.20 9.29 2.12
CA ARG A 63 7.38 10.18 2.08
C ARG A 63 7.37 11.21 3.21
N PHE A 64 6.20 11.49 3.78
CA PHE A 64 5.99 12.54 4.77
C PHE A 64 5.41 12.03 6.10
N GLN A 65 4.86 10.82 6.09
CA GLN A 65 4.21 10.21 7.25
C GLN A 65 4.72 8.78 7.47
N GLU A 66 4.73 8.35 8.71
CA GLU A 66 5.03 6.96 9.04
C GLU A 66 3.80 6.08 8.74
N PRO A 67 4.03 4.85 8.21
CA PRO A 67 2.99 3.84 8.10
C PRO A 67 2.38 3.54 9.47
N LYS A 68 1.05 3.38 9.51
CA LYS A 68 0.30 3.16 10.74
C LYS A 68 -0.22 1.73 10.81
N ARG A 69 -0.45 1.26 12.03
CA ARG A 69 -1.17 -0.01 12.24
C ARG A 69 -2.51 0.03 11.52
N PHE A 70 -2.83 -1.06 10.85
CA PHE A 70 -4.00 -1.30 10.01
C PHE A 70 -4.02 -0.58 8.65
N ASP A 71 -2.98 0.18 8.28
CA ASP A 71 -2.84 0.62 6.89
C ASP A 71 -2.78 -0.60 5.96
N ILE A 72 -3.50 -0.55 4.85
CA ILE A 72 -3.37 -1.53 3.77
C ILE A 72 -2.28 -1.04 2.84
N ILE A 73 -1.25 -1.87 2.64
CA ILE A 73 -0.06 -1.50 1.88
C ILE A 73 0.14 -2.38 0.67
N VAL A 74 0.84 -1.84 -0.32
CA VAL A 74 1.32 -2.53 -1.51
C VAL A 74 2.84 -2.62 -1.45
N PHE A 75 3.39 -3.80 -1.71
CA PHE A 75 4.83 -4.05 -1.74
C PHE A 75 5.18 -5.11 -2.78
N PRO A 76 6.40 -5.10 -3.37
CA PRO A 76 6.82 -6.10 -4.34
C PRO A 76 7.03 -7.45 -3.64
N TYR A 77 6.60 -8.53 -4.28
CA TYR A 77 6.95 -9.87 -3.86
C TYR A 77 8.36 -10.21 -4.35
N GLN A 78 9.25 -10.55 -3.42
CA GLN A 78 10.69 -10.65 -3.71
C GLN A 78 11.08 -11.84 -4.61
N HIS A 79 10.23 -12.85 -4.72
CA HIS A 79 10.51 -14.07 -5.46
C HIS A 79 9.92 -14.10 -6.87
N GLU A 80 9.19 -13.04 -7.28
CA GLU A 80 8.57 -12.97 -8.60
C GLU A 80 8.57 -11.53 -9.13
N GLU A 81 9.20 -11.33 -10.28
CA GLU A 81 9.25 -10.02 -10.92
C GLU A 81 7.86 -9.51 -11.30
N ASN A 82 7.64 -8.21 -11.13
CA ASN A 82 6.38 -7.53 -11.43
C ASN A 82 5.15 -8.00 -10.63
N THR A 83 5.35 -8.81 -9.57
CA THR A 83 4.29 -9.23 -8.67
C THR A 83 4.29 -8.37 -7.42
N PHE A 84 3.11 -7.84 -7.08
CA PHE A 84 2.91 -7.01 -5.89
C PHE A 84 1.87 -7.66 -4.98
N TYR A 85 2.18 -7.65 -3.69
CA TYR A 85 1.27 -8.10 -2.66
C TYR A 85 0.56 -6.92 -2.00
N ILE A 86 -0.65 -7.19 -1.52
CA ILE A 86 -1.47 -6.25 -0.77
C ILE A 86 -1.75 -6.91 0.58
N LYS A 87 -1.35 -6.28 1.67
CA LYS A 87 -1.53 -6.77 3.04
C LYS A 87 -1.80 -5.62 4.00
N ARG A 88 -2.24 -5.97 5.20
CA ARG A 88 -2.48 -5.02 6.29
C ARG A 88 -1.31 -5.01 7.28
N ILE A 89 -0.87 -3.82 7.67
CA ILE A 89 0.13 -3.65 8.74
C ILE A 89 -0.50 -4.05 10.07
N ILE A 90 0.13 -4.99 10.76
CA ILE A 90 -0.27 -5.45 12.09
C ILE A 90 0.78 -5.09 13.12
N GLY A 91 2.06 -5.27 12.83
CA GLY A 91 3.18 -4.89 13.70
C GLY A 91 3.89 -3.65 13.19
N LEU A 92 4.31 -2.80 14.12
CA LEU A 92 5.06 -1.56 13.89
C LEU A 92 6.51 -1.71 14.34
N PRO A 93 7.42 -0.84 13.88
CA PRO A 93 8.82 -0.84 14.30
C PRO A 93 8.99 -0.90 15.80
N GLY A 94 9.93 -1.73 16.26
CA GLY A 94 10.25 -1.90 17.69
C GLY A 94 9.28 -2.76 18.49
N GLU A 95 8.21 -3.27 17.89
CA GLU A 95 7.24 -4.13 18.55
C GLU A 95 7.62 -5.61 18.46
N THR A 96 7.21 -6.37 19.45
CA THR A 96 7.29 -7.84 19.42
C THR A 96 5.94 -8.41 19.03
N ILE A 97 5.91 -9.20 17.95
CA ILE A 97 4.70 -9.83 17.43
C ILE A 97 4.75 -11.33 17.69
N GLN A 98 3.64 -11.87 18.16
CA GLN A 98 3.45 -13.32 18.31
C GLN A 98 2.02 -13.72 17.98
N VAL A 99 1.84 -14.92 17.46
CA VAL A 99 0.51 -15.53 17.27
C VAL A 99 0.35 -16.71 18.20
N VAL A 100 -0.56 -16.60 19.15
CA VAL A 100 -0.85 -17.61 20.16
C VAL A 100 -2.33 -18.00 20.04
N ASP A 101 -2.61 -19.29 19.97
CA ASP A 101 -3.98 -19.84 19.83
C ASP A 101 -4.79 -19.18 18.69
N GLY A 102 -4.09 -18.78 17.61
CA GLY A 102 -4.67 -18.16 16.45
C GLY A 102 -5.00 -16.66 16.59
N TYR A 103 -4.56 -16.02 17.66
CA TYR A 103 -4.73 -14.58 17.89
C TYR A 103 -3.39 -13.86 17.89
N THR A 104 -3.40 -12.61 17.41
CA THR A 104 -2.20 -11.78 17.37
C THR A 104 -1.96 -11.09 18.71
N TYR A 105 -0.74 -11.18 19.20
CA TYR A 105 -0.24 -10.45 20.36
C TYR A 105 0.83 -9.45 19.94
N VAL A 106 0.78 -8.27 20.51
CA VAL A 106 1.76 -7.19 20.35
C VAL A 106 2.34 -6.86 21.70
N ASN A 107 3.66 -6.96 21.86
CA ASN A 107 4.36 -6.75 23.13
C ASN A 107 3.79 -7.58 24.30
N GLY A 108 3.32 -8.79 24.00
CA GLY A 108 2.73 -9.71 24.98
C GLY A 108 1.25 -9.44 25.30
N GLU A 109 0.62 -8.44 24.68
CA GLU A 109 -0.80 -8.12 24.89
C GLU A 109 -1.63 -8.50 23.66
N LEU A 110 -2.83 -9.06 23.88
CA LEU A 110 -3.76 -9.38 22.79
C LEU A 110 -4.14 -8.12 22.01
N LEU A 111 -3.94 -8.16 20.69
CA LEU A 111 -4.35 -7.09 19.78
C LEU A 111 -5.88 -7.11 19.54
N SER A 112 -6.64 -6.73 20.56
CA SER A 112 -8.12 -6.74 20.53
C SER A 112 -8.75 -5.77 19.52
N SER A 113 -7.97 -4.78 19.05
CA SER A 113 -8.39 -3.83 18.01
C SER A 113 -8.29 -4.40 16.57
N ASP A 114 -7.75 -5.59 16.40
CA ASP A 114 -7.68 -6.26 15.11
C ASP A 114 -9.02 -6.93 14.76
N VAL A 115 -9.90 -6.14 14.20
CA VAL A 115 -11.25 -6.54 13.78
C VAL A 115 -11.32 -7.00 12.32
N TYR A 116 -10.19 -7.05 11.62
CA TYR A 116 -10.11 -7.31 10.19
C TYR A 116 -9.99 -8.79 9.84
N GLY A 117 -9.38 -9.58 10.72
CA GLY A 117 -9.33 -11.02 10.56
C GLY A 117 -10.65 -11.64 10.99
N ALA A 118 -11.44 -12.14 10.03
CA ALA A 118 -12.75 -12.72 10.30
C ALA A 118 -12.69 -14.07 11.03
N GLU A 119 -11.55 -14.76 10.96
CA GLU A 119 -11.38 -16.12 11.47
C GLU A 119 -10.13 -16.22 12.35
N VAL A 120 -10.19 -17.15 13.32
CA VAL A 120 -9.03 -17.58 14.10
C VAL A 120 -7.99 -18.20 13.15
N MET A 121 -6.74 -17.84 13.28
CA MET A 121 -5.67 -18.35 12.45
C MET A 121 -5.38 -19.83 12.75
N ASN A 122 -5.40 -20.66 11.70
CA ASN A 122 -5.07 -22.08 11.81
C ASN A 122 -3.57 -22.33 11.96
N SER A 123 -2.73 -21.35 11.53
CA SER A 123 -1.27 -21.46 11.60
C SER A 123 -0.66 -20.12 12.01
N ALA A 124 0.22 -20.18 12.98
CA ALA A 124 1.03 -19.04 13.41
C ALA A 124 2.26 -18.83 12.51
N GLY A 125 2.68 -19.85 11.74
CA GLY A 125 3.88 -19.79 10.92
C GLY A 125 5.11 -19.38 11.72
N MET A 126 5.92 -18.46 11.19
CA MET A 126 7.10 -17.94 11.91
C MET A 126 6.76 -17.20 13.20
N ALA A 127 5.55 -16.62 13.28
CA ALA A 127 5.10 -15.89 14.47
C ALA A 127 4.60 -16.81 15.62
N ALA A 128 4.78 -18.13 15.54
CA ALA A 128 4.63 -19.02 16.68
C ALA A 128 5.60 -18.64 17.80
N GLU A 129 6.80 -18.21 17.45
CA GLU A 129 7.77 -17.61 18.35
C GLU A 129 7.69 -16.07 18.27
N PRO A 130 8.02 -15.37 19.37
CA PRO A 130 8.02 -13.90 19.37
C PRO A 130 9.01 -13.34 18.33
N ILE A 131 8.54 -12.44 17.46
CA ILE A 131 9.34 -11.75 16.45
C ILE A 131 9.50 -10.30 16.90
N LEU A 132 10.71 -9.88 17.25
CA LEU A 132 11.04 -8.49 17.52
C LEU A 132 11.31 -7.77 16.20
N LEU A 133 10.51 -6.76 15.90
CA LEU A 133 10.67 -5.92 14.71
C LEU A 133 11.76 -4.86 14.92
N GLY A 134 12.60 -4.69 13.90
CA GLY A 134 13.61 -3.63 13.86
C GLY A 134 12.99 -2.23 13.74
N GLU A 135 13.84 -1.20 13.70
CA GLU A 135 13.41 0.23 13.69
C GLU A 135 12.67 0.63 12.40
N ASP A 136 12.80 -0.13 11.33
CA ASP A 136 12.17 0.11 10.03
C ASP A 136 11.38 -1.11 9.51
N GLU A 137 11.07 -2.05 10.39
CA GLU A 137 10.41 -3.30 10.04
C GLU A 137 8.93 -3.32 10.43
N TYR A 138 8.13 -3.92 9.56
CA TYR A 138 6.68 -4.05 9.67
C TYR A 138 6.28 -5.51 9.54
N PHE A 139 5.35 -5.93 10.37
CA PHE A 139 4.71 -7.25 10.27
C PHE A 139 3.34 -7.08 9.64
N VAL A 140 3.06 -7.84 8.59
CA VAL A 140 1.82 -7.71 7.81
C VAL A 140 1.05 -9.01 7.76
N LEU A 141 -0.28 -8.91 7.77
CA LEU A 141 -1.19 -10.04 7.57
C LEU A 141 -2.19 -9.75 6.45
N GLY A 142 -2.64 -10.80 5.78
CA GLY A 142 -3.86 -10.73 4.99
C GLY A 142 -5.09 -10.73 5.89
N ASP A 143 -6.17 -10.09 5.48
CA ASP A 143 -7.43 -10.09 6.21
C ASP A 143 -8.09 -11.48 6.17
N ASN A 144 -7.92 -12.19 5.05
CA ASN A 144 -8.25 -13.61 4.95
C ASN A 144 -7.12 -14.46 5.57
N ARG A 145 -7.10 -14.53 6.89
CA ARG A 145 -6.02 -15.10 7.73
C ARG A 145 -5.59 -16.50 7.32
N ASN A 146 -6.52 -17.33 6.91
CA ASN A 146 -6.27 -18.73 6.59
C ASN A 146 -5.95 -18.98 5.11
N HIS A 147 -6.09 -17.94 4.27
CA HIS A 147 -5.81 -17.97 2.82
C HIS A 147 -4.89 -16.84 2.38
N SER A 148 -3.82 -16.59 3.13
CA SER A 148 -2.88 -15.50 2.88
C SER A 148 -1.44 -15.96 3.07
N SER A 149 -0.61 -15.72 2.06
CA SER A 149 0.84 -15.67 2.19
C SER A 149 1.22 -14.27 2.69
N ASP A 150 1.75 -14.18 3.92
CA ASP A 150 2.04 -12.92 4.60
C ASP A 150 3.26 -13.10 5.54
N SER A 151 3.48 -12.18 6.49
CA SER A 151 4.70 -12.22 7.33
C SER A 151 4.85 -13.48 8.20
N ARG A 152 3.83 -14.32 8.27
CA ARG A 152 3.94 -15.66 8.91
C ARG A 152 4.67 -16.66 8.03
N ASP A 153 4.71 -16.41 6.71
CA ASP A 153 5.39 -17.24 5.73
C ASP A 153 6.84 -16.75 5.54
N PRO A 154 7.85 -17.64 5.64
CA PRO A 154 9.25 -17.28 5.41
C PRO A 154 9.53 -16.63 4.05
N SER A 155 8.70 -16.90 3.03
CA SER A 155 8.83 -16.30 1.70
C SER A 155 8.47 -14.82 1.65
N VAL A 156 7.72 -14.32 2.62
CA VAL A 156 7.35 -12.91 2.77
C VAL A 156 8.14 -12.27 3.92
N GLY A 157 8.09 -12.88 5.10
CA GLY A 157 8.78 -12.40 6.29
C GLY A 157 8.35 -11.00 6.74
N VAL A 158 9.18 -10.35 7.52
CA VAL A 158 8.99 -8.94 7.91
C VAL A 158 9.38 -8.02 6.76
N LEU A 159 8.66 -6.92 6.62
CA LEU A 159 8.87 -5.95 5.52
C LEU A 159 9.64 -4.74 6.03
N LYS A 160 10.66 -4.33 5.29
CA LYS A 160 11.32 -3.05 5.54
C LYS A 160 10.51 -1.91 4.94
N ARG A 161 10.61 -0.73 5.56
CA ARG A 161 9.98 0.49 5.09
C ARG A 161 10.25 0.80 3.62
N GLU A 162 11.47 0.59 3.18
CA GLU A 162 11.90 0.84 1.79
C GLU A 162 11.16 -0.02 0.75
N HIS A 163 10.59 -1.16 1.17
CA HIS A 163 9.81 -2.04 0.30
C HIS A 163 8.35 -1.58 0.15
N LEU A 164 7.89 -0.64 0.95
CA LEU A 164 6.50 -0.16 0.90
C LEU A 164 6.33 0.79 -0.30
N VAL A 165 5.63 0.33 -1.33
CA VAL A 165 5.34 1.13 -2.53
C VAL A 165 4.35 2.25 -2.21
N GLY A 166 3.36 1.98 -1.37
CA GLY A 166 2.37 2.96 -0.96
C GLY A 166 1.20 2.32 -0.20
N ARG A 167 0.27 3.19 0.20
CA ARG A 167 -0.94 2.82 0.92
C ARG A 167 -2.12 2.70 -0.04
N ALA A 168 -2.93 1.65 0.09
CA ALA A 168 -4.22 1.57 -0.57
C ALA A 168 -5.15 2.63 0.02
N TRP A 169 -5.52 3.63 -0.78
CA TRP A 169 -6.26 4.80 -0.31
C TRP A 169 -7.74 4.74 -0.63
N VAL A 170 -8.08 4.41 -1.87
CA VAL A 170 -9.47 4.41 -2.35
C VAL A 170 -9.73 3.15 -3.16
N ARG A 171 -10.81 2.43 -2.78
CA ARG A 171 -11.41 1.38 -3.61
C ARG A 171 -12.34 2.04 -4.61
N MET A 172 -12.05 1.87 -5.90
CA MET A 172 -12.94 2.29 -6.98
C MET A 172 -13.85 1.12 -7.33
N TYR A 173 -15.14 1.37 -7.32
CA TYR A 173 -16.09 0.39 -7.84
C TYR A 173 -15.88 0.21 -9.35
N PRO A 174 -16.11 -1.00 -9.88
CA PRO A 174 -16.03 -1.27 -11.32
C PRO A 174 -17.05 -0.48 -12.10
#